data_280d2d02fc15e5a1b253a65f8918c352
#
_entry.id   280d2d02fc15e5a1b253a65f8918c352
#
_cell.length_a   1.000
_cell.length_b   1.000
_cell.length_c   1.000
_cell.angle_alpha   90.00
_cell.angle_beta   90.00
_cell.angle_gamma   90.00
#
_symmetry.space_group_name_H-M   'P 1'
#
loop_
_entity.id
_entity.type
_entity.pdbx_description
1 polymer ?
#
loop_
_entity_poly.entity_id
_entity_poly.type
_entity_poly.pdbx_seq_one_letter_code
_entity_poly.pdbx_strand_id
1 'polypeptide(L)'
;MNDDSFDLLVIGGGASGACLTYEAVSRGLKVALLEGHDLGGGTSSRSTKLLHGGVRYLELAFKTADTAQLRLVREALLERGHWLRQAPFLAHRLELALPTGGLIGQLYYRLGLGLYDALSGRAGIGSSRLLSRSLLREALPELRSDVRGGVAYSDGQFDDARLNLLMALTAERAGAVVRTRTPVVELEKDSNGSVCGAISENAEGESQRWRARVVVNATGIHADALRRMA
;
A
#
# COMPACT_ATOMS: atom_id res chain seq x y z
N MET A 1 -30.18 -20.54 -15.90
CA MET A 1 -28.85 -19.94 -16.06
C MET A 1 -28.09 -20.22 -14.78
N ASN A 2 -27.08 -21.08 -14.82
CA ASN A 2 -26.29 -21.39 -13.63
C ASN A 2 -25.54 -20.15 -13.22
N ASP A 3 -25.81 -19.68 -12.00
CA ASP A 3 -25.34 -18.44 -11.39
C ASP A 3 -23.90 -18.59 -10.82
N ASP A 4 -23.00 -19.17 -11.61
CA ASP A 4 -21.60 -19.41 -11.23
C ASP A 4 -20.68 -18.22 -11.58
N SER A 5 -21.26 -17.08 -12.02
CA SER A 5 -20.45 -15.89 -12.33
C SER A 5 -20.23 -15.01 -11.11
N PHE A 6 -19.06 -14.38 -11.05
CA PHE A 6 -18.70 -13.37 -10.07
C PHE A 6 -19.10 -11.97 -10.56
N ASP A 7 -19.37 -11.06 -9.64
CA ASP A 7 -19.46 -9.65 -9.99
C ASP A 7 -18.08 -9.10 -10.34
N LEU A 8 -17.05 -9.56 -9.60
CA LEU A 8 -15.67 -9.10 -9.74
C LEU A 8 -14.69 -10.28 -9.68
N LEU A 9 -13.81 -10.36 -10.67
CA LEU A 9 -12.63 -11.21 -10.67
C LEU A 9 -11.38 -10.33 -10.51
N VAL A 10 -10.64 -10.53 -9.44
CA VAL A 10 -9.38 -9.82 -9.16
C VAL A 10 -8.22 -10.75 -9.46
N ILE A 11 -7.30 -10.35 -10.31
CA ILE A 11 -6.10 -11.11 -10.67
C ILE A 11 -4.88 -10.44 -10.04
N GLY A 12 -4.24 -11.15 -9.10
CA GLY A 12 -3.10 -10.70 -8.30
C GLY A 12 -3.43 -10.45 -6.84
N GLY A 13 -2.80 -11.20 -5.94
CA GLY A 13 -2.99 -11.20 -4.48
C GLY A 13 -2.03 -10.28 -3.72
N GLY A 14 -1.52 -9.22 -4.35
CA GLY A 14 -0.77 -8.15 -3.70
C GLY A 14 -1.67 -7.18 -2.94
N ALA A 15 -1.09 -6.12 -2.37
CA ALA A 15 -1.82 -5.14 -1.54
C ALA A 15 -3.06 -4.57 -2.27
N SER A 16 -2.93 -4.18 -3.53
CA SER A 16 -4.05 -3.63 -4.30
C SER A 16 -5.17 -4.66 -4.49
N GLY A 17 -4.82 -5.91 -4.85
CA GLY A 17 -5.81 -6.96 -5.07
C GLY A 17 -6.49 -7.40 -3.79
N ALA A 18 -5.75 -7.61 -2.71
CA ALA A 18 -6.31 -8.00 -1.41
C ALA A 18 -7.25 -6.92 -0.84
N CYS A 19 -6.83 -5.64 -0.87
CA CYS A 19 -7.67 -4.53 -0.42
C CYS A 19 -8.93 -4.37 -1.27
N LEU A 20 -8.80 -4.45 -2.61
CA LEU A 20 -9.94 -4.37 -3.51
C LEU A 20 -10.94 -5.50 -3.26
N THR A 21 -10.45 -6.73 -3.09
CA THR A 21 -11.28 -7.90 -2.80
C THR A 21 -12.05 -7.72 -1.49
N TYR A 22 -11.36 -7.25 -0.44
CA TYR A 22 -12.00 -6.96 0.85
C TYR A 22 -13.07 -5.88 0.73
N GLU A 23 -12.76 -4.77 0.08
CA GLU A 23 -13.70 -3.66 -0.11
C GLU A 23 -14.92 -4.09 -0.93
N ALA A 24 -14.72 -4.84 -2.01
CA ALA A 24 -15.81 -5.30 -2.87
C ALA A 24 -16.73 -6.30 -2.16
N VAL A 25 -16.17 -7.28 -1.46
CA VAL A 25 -16.99 -8.25 -0.71
C VAL A 25 -17.72 -7.58 0.45
N SER A 26 -17.12 -6.59 1.11
CA SER A 26 -17.75 -5.80 2.19
C SER A 26 -18.95 -4.99 1.69
N ARG A 27 -19.00 -4.70 0.40
CA ARG A 27 -20.16 -4.06 -0.28
C ARG A 27 -21.18 -5.06 -0.81
N GLY A 28 -21.03 -6.33 -0.52
CA GLY A 28 -21.98 -7.40 -0.91
C GLY A 28 -21.78 -7.93 -2.31
N LEU A 29 -20.66 -7.64 -2.99
CA LEU A 29 -20.35 -8.21 -4.29
C LEU A 29 -19.84 -9.65 -4.15
N LYS A 30 -20.15 -10.50 -5.15
CA LYS A 30 -19.60 -11.85 -5.28
C LYS A 30 -18.22 -11.73 -5.95
N VAL A 31 -17.16 -11.99 -5.19
CA VAL A 31 -15.78 -11.70 -5.62
C VAL A 31 -14.92 -12.95 -5.62
N ALA A 32 -14.08 -13.11 -6.65
CA ALA A 32 -12.96 -14.05 -6.65
C ALA A 32 -11.63 -13.31 -6.77
N LEU A 33 -10.63 -13.76 -6.02
CA LEU A 33 -9.23 -13.33 -6.08
C LEU A 33 -8.36 -14.52 -6.50
N LEU A 34 -7.65 -14.37 -7.61
CA LEU A 34 -6.69 -15.37 -8.10
C LEU A 34 -5.26 -14.82 -7.94
N GLU A 35 -4.42 -15.58 -7.26
CA GLU A 35 -2.99 -15.29 -7.10
C GLU A 35 -2.18 -16.46 -7.66
N GLY A 36 -1.25 -16.15 -8.57
CA GLY A 36 -0.45 -17.17 -9.26
C GLY A 36 0.55 -17.90 -8.35
N HIS A 37 0.98 -17.28 -7.26
CA HIS A 37 1.94 -17.84 -6.32
C HIS A 37 1.38 -17.83 -4.90
N ASP A 38 1.82 -16.89 -4.07
CA ASP A 38 1.38 -16.71 -2.70
C ASP A 38 1.01 -15.25 -2.43
N LEU A 39 0.08 -15.04 -1.50
CA LEU A 39 -0.42 -13.72 -1.15
C LEU A 39 0.72 -12.80 -0.71
N GLY A 40 0.79 -11.64 -1.34
CA GLY A 40 1.84 -10.67 -1.07
C GLY A 40 3.24 -11.09 -1.50
N GLY A 41 3.44 -12.20 -2.20
CA GLY A 41 4.73 -12.77 -2.59
C GLY A 41 5.62 -11.87 -3.46
N GLY A 42 5.03 -10.87 -4.13
CA GLY A 42 5.72 -9.86 -4.93
C GLY A 42 6.21 -8.65 -4.13
N THR A 43 5.98 -7.46 -4.66
CA THR A 43 6.38 -6.17 -4.07
C THR A 43 5.75 -5.90 -2.71
N SER A 44 4.54 -6.42 -2.48
CA SER A 44 3.72 -6.08 -1.30
C SER A 44 4.28 -6.56 0.05
N SER A 45 5.22 -7.52 0.06
CA SER A 45 5.96 -7.94 1.26
C SER A 45 7.39 -7.42 1.31
N ARG A 46 7.81 -6.63 0.30
CA ARG A 46 9.17 -6.13 0.12
C ARG A 46 9.23 -4.60 0.12
N SER A 47 8.29 -3.95 0.80
CA SER A 47 8.28 -2.50 0.99
C SER A 47 9.32 -2.06 2.03
N THR A 48 9.49 -0.77 2.21
CA THR A 48 10.28 -0.19 3.31
C THR A 48 9.61 -0.36 4.68
N LYS A 49 8.41 -0.94 4.71
CA LYS A 49 7.56 -1.12 5.90
C LYS A 49 7.18 0.18 6.60
N LEU A 50 7.17 1.28 5.84
CA LEU A 50 6.77 2.59 6.33
C LEU A 50 5.40 2.99 5.78
N LEU A 51 4.50 3.33 6.67
CA LEU A 51 3.24 4.03 6.38
C LEU A 51 3.51 5.53 6.49
N HIS A 52 3.79 6.17 5.38
CA HIS A 52 4.19 7.57 5.35
C HIS A 52 3.30 8.41 4.42
N GLY A 53 3.13 9.69 4.73
CA GLY A 53 2.43 10.64 3.86
C GLY A 53 3.27 11.17 2.70
N GLY A 54 4.52 10.68 2.55
CA GLY A 54 5.39 11.09 1.45
C GLY A 54 5.99 12.49 1.62
N VAL A 55 6.85 12.69 2.60
CA VAL A 55 7.57 13.97 2.86
C VAL A 55 8.25 14.52 1.60
N ARG A 56 8.75 13.64 0.71
CA ARG A 56 9.35 14.06 -0.57
C ARG A 56 8.33 14.69 -1.54
N TYR A 57 7.10 14.23 -1.54
CA TYR A 57 6.02 14.81 -2.35
C TYR A 57 5.60 16.18 -1.82
N LEU A 58 5.67 16.36 -0.48
CA LEU A 58 5.45 17.67 0.12
C LEU A 58 6.51 18.68 -0.34
N GLU A 59 7.79 18.30 -0.31
CA GLU A 59 8.89 19.14 -0.80
C GLU A 59 8.71 19.46 -2.29
N LEU A 60 8.33 18.48 -3.10
CA LEU A 60 8.06 18.68 -4.53
C LEU A 60 6.89 19.64 -4.74
N ALA A 61 5.80 19.48 -4.00
CA ALA A 61 4.63 20.34 -4.09
C ALA A 61 4.97 21.83 -3.88
N PHE A 62 5.87 22.11 -2.92
CA PHE A 62 6.35 23.49 -2.69
C PHE A 62 7.22 24.00 -3.82
N LYS A 63 8.13 23.16 -4.33
CA LYS A 63 9.04 23.56 -5.42
C LYS A 63 8.32 23.80 -6.74
N THR A 64 7.22 23.09 -6.98
CA THR A 64 6.47 23.14 -8.25
C THR A 64 5.12 23.84 -8.14
N ALA A 65 4.72 24.30 -6.94
CA ALA A 65 3.39 24.84 -6.64
C ALA A 65 2.24 23.90 -7.06
N ASP A 66 2.47 22.58 -6.98
CA ASP A 66 1.52 21.54 -7.39
C ASP A 66 0.56 21.17 -6.24
N THR A 67 -0.68 21.64 -6.36
CA THR A 67 -1.74 21.36 -5.37
C THR A 67 -2.20 19.91 -5.38
N ALA A 68 -2.00 19.17 -6.48
CA ALA A 68 -2.33 17.73 -6.54
C ALA A 68 -1.40 16.93 -5.63
N GLN A 69 -0.12 17.27 -5.57
CA GLN A 69 0.84 16.67 -4.64
C GLN A 69 0.47 16.94 -3.17
N LEU A 70 -0.01 18.15 -2.83
CA LEU A 70 -0.49 18.46 -1.47
C LEU A 70 -1.70 17.61 -1.09
N ARG A 71 -2.64 17.42 -2.03
CA ARG A 71 -3.81 16.56 -1.81
C ARG A 71 -3.39 15.12 -1.57
N LEU A 72 -2.48 14.59 -2.40
CA LEU A 72 -1.93 13.25 -2.25
C LEU A 72 -1.28 13.04 -0.87
N VAL A 73 -0.45 13.98 -0.43
CA VAL A 73 0.19 13.94 0.90
C VAL A 73 -0.87 13.91 2.00
N ARG A 74 -1.89 14.77 1.91
CA ARG A 74 -2.96 14.81 2.91
C ARG A 74 -3.75 13.51 2.97
N GLU A 75 -4.13 12.95 1.83
CA GLU A 75 -4.83 11.66 1.74
C GLU A 75 -3.98 10.53 2.34
N ALA A 76 -2.70 10.45 1.98
CA ALA A 76 -1.79 9.45 2.53
C ALA A 76 -1.61 9.57 4.05
N LEU A 77 -1.60 10.79 4.61
CA LEU A 77 -1.54 11.03 6.06
C LEU A 77 -2.82 10.59 6.78
N LEU A 78 -3.98 10.80 6.17
CA LEU A 78 -5.27 10.33 6.71
C LEU A 78 -5.33 8.81 6.70
N GLU A 79 -4.94 8.17 5.60
CA GLU A 79 -4.86 6.72 5.46
C GLU A 79 -3.87 6.10 6.46
N ARG A 80 -2.69 6.70 6.65
CA ARG A 80 -1.75 6.30 7.69
C ARG A 80 -2.42 6.27 9.06
N GLY A 81 -3.12 7.35 9.42
CA GLY A 81 -3.83 7.44 10.69
C GLY A 81 -4.95 6.41 10.82
N HIS A 82 -5.61 6.08 9.72
CA HIS A 82 -6.62 5.03 9.66
C HIS A 82 -6.01 3.66 9.99
N TRP A 83 -4.94 3.25 9.30
CA TRP A 83 -4.28 1.97 9.51
C TRP A 83 -3.71 1.81 10.92
N LEU A 84 -3.11 2.85 11.49
CA LEU A 84 -2.60 2.82 12.87
C LEU A 84 -3.71 2.61 13.92
N ARG A 85 -4.95 3.02 13.62
CA ARG A 85 -6.11 2.77 14.50
C ARG A 85 -6.77 1.42 14.25
N GLN A 86 -6.87 0.98 13.00
CA GLN A 86 -7.60 -0.25 12.64
C GLN A 86 -6.77 -1.51 12.86
N ALA A 87 -5.45 -1.42 12.69
CA ALA A 87 -4.55 -2.55 12.83
C ALA A 87 -3.36 -2.27 13.77
N PRO A 88 -3.61 -1.84 15.04
CA PRO A 88 -2.54 -1.47 15.97
C PRO A 88 -1.59 -2.63 16.34
N PHE A 89 -2.02 -3.86 16.10
CA PHE A 89 -1.22 -5.07 16.27
C PHE A 89 -0.25 -5.36 15.10
N LEU A 90 -0.42 -4.68 13.96
CA LEU A 90 0.47 -4.77 12.78
C LEU A 90 1.11 -3.44 12.41
N ALA A 91 0.53 -2.33 12.85
CA ALA A 91 0.98 -0.98 12.52
C ALA A 91 1.15 -0.15 13.79
N HIS A 92 2.28 0.53 13.92
CA HIS A 92 2.59 1.36 15.08
C HIS A 92 3.34 2.63 14.67
N ARG A 93 3.35 3.61 15.56
CA ARG A 93 4.12 4.84 15.36
C ARG A 93 5.62 4.54 15.43
N LEU A 94 6.37 5.10 14.48
CA LEU A 94 7.82 5.13 14.47
C LEU A 94 8.30 6.58 14.49
N GLU A 95 9.21 6.92 15.41
CA GLU A 95 9.90 8.19 15.39
C GLU A 95 11.15 8.08 14.51
N LEU A 96 11.27 8.99 13.56
CA LEU A 96 12.37 9.07 12.62
C LEU A 96 13.19 10.33 12.91
N ALA A 97 14.51 10.25 12.78
CA ALA A 97 15.40 11.37 12.91
C ALA A 97 16.00 11.74 11.55
N LEU A 98 15.93 13.02 11.20
CA LEU A 98 16.57 13.60 10.02
C LEU A 98 17.81 14.38 10.48
N PRO A 99 19.03 13.84 10.34
CA PRO A 99 20.26 14.55 10.73
C PRO A 99 20.55 15.72 9.80
N THR A 100 21.12 16.79 10.36
CA THR A 100 21.49 18.00 9.61
C THR A 100 22.87 18.50 10.00
N GLY A 101 23.56 19.14 9.04
CA GLY A 101 24.90 19.71 9.24
C GLY A 101 24.92 21.07 9.94
N GLY A 102 23.76 21.69 10.25
CA GLY A 102 23.71 23.01 10.88
C GLY A 102 22.30 23.56 11.09
N LEU A 103 22.22 24.74 11.70
CA LEU A 103 20.96 25.38 12.10
C LEU A 103 20.04 25.72 10.93
N ILE A 104 20.57 26.14 9.79
CA ILE A 104 19.76 26.49 8.61
C ILE A 104 19.02 25.25 8.12
N GLY A 105 19.70 24.11 8.01
CA GLY A 105 19.07 22.84 7.64
C GLY A 105 18.04 22.39 8.67
N GLN A 106 18.31 22.55 9.96
CA GLN A 106 17.35 22.24 11.01
C GLN A 106 16.07 23.08 10.88
N LEU A 107 16.19 24.37 10.66
CA LEU A 107 15.05 25.26 10.52
C LEU A 107 14.24 24.94 9.26
N TYR A 108 14.91 24.70 8.14
CA TYR A 108 14.26 24.30 6.89
C TYR A 108 13.41 23.05 7.06
N TYR A 109 14.00 21.96 7.58
CA TYR A 109 13.27 20.71 7.80
C TYR A 109 12.22 20.81 8.91
N ARG A 110 12.48 21.63 9.95
CA ARG A 110 11.50 21.85 11.02
C ARG A 110 10.23 22.54 10.49
N LEU A 111 10.38 23.50 9.58
CA LEU A 111 9.23 24.17 8.95
C LEU A 111 8.48 23.21 8.02
N GLY A 112 9.19 22.48 7.16
CA GLY A 112 8.57 21.51 6.25
C GLY A 112 7.85 20.38 7.00
N LEU A 113 8.47 19.81 8.03
CA LEU A 113 7.86 18.77 8.84
C LEU A 113 6.74 19.31 9.75
N GLY A 114 6.81 20.55 10.20
CA GLY A 114 5.71 21.21 10.91
C GLY A 114 4.46 21.36 10.05
N LEU A 115 4.63 21.64 8.76
CA LEU A 115 3.51 21.64 7.83
C LEU A 115 2.99 20.23 7.52
N TYR A 116 3.88 19.25 7.42
CA TYR A 116 3.51 17.83 7.31
C TYR A 116 2.62 17.39 8.50
N ASP A 117 2.99 17.80 9.72
CA ASP A 117 2.18 17.57 10.91
C ASP A 117 0.83 18.28 10.82
N ALA A 118 0.81 19.54 10.38
CA ALA A 118 -0.42 20.32 10.22
C ALA A 118 -1.38 19.72 9.19
N LEU A 119 -0.86 19.19 8.06
CA LEU A 119 -1.65 18.49 7.05
C LEU A 119 -2.30 17.21 7.56
N SER A 120 -1.70 16.56 8.57
CA SER A 120 -2.26 15.39 9.24
C SER A 120 -3.54 15.70 10.02
N GLY A 121 -3.74 16.93 10.48
CA GLY A 121 -4.92 17.36 11.23
C GLY A 121 -5.22 16.42 12.42
N ARG A 122 -6.45 15.91 12.49
CA ARG A 122 -6.88 14.97 13.54
C ARG A 122 -6.27 13.57 13.44
N ALA A 123 -5.65 13.22 12.31
CA ALA A 123 -4.92 11.98 12.10
C ALA A 123 -3.42 12.10 12.46
N GLY A 124 -3.01 13.21 13.08
CA GLY A 124 -1.66 13.43 13.56
C GLY A 124 -1.24 12.38 14.59
N ILE A 125 0.02 11.92 14.47
CA ILE A 125 0.58 10.86 15.31
C ILE A 125 1.77 11.34 16.16
N GLY A 126 2.00 12.64 16.20
CA GLY A 126 3.04 13.30 16.97
C GLY A 126 3.55 14.54 16.24
N SER A 127 4.15 15.47 16.99
CA SER A 127 4.70 16.69 16.43
C SER A 127 6.19 16.56 16.17
N SER A 128 6.65 17.12 15.06
CA SER A 128 8.09 17.24 14.78
C SER A 128 8.78 18.14 15.79
N ARG A 129 10.03 17.84 16.13
CA ARG A 129 10.83 18.59 17.11
C ARG A 129 12.30 18.65 16.73
N LEU A 130 12.98 19.68 17.20
CA LEU A 130 14.42 19.79 17.02
C LEU A 130 15.16 18.78 17.90
N LEU A 131 16.21 18.20 17.36
CA LEU A 131 17.13 17.32 18.07
C LEU A 131 18.50 17.97 18.21
N SER A 132 19.00 18.01 19.43
CA SER A 132 20.39 18.39 19.67
C SER A 132 21.36 17.31 19.17
N ARG A 133 22.62 17.70 18.97
CA ARG A 133 23.67 16.75 18.60
C ARG A 133 23.86 15.66 19.65
N SER A 134 23.73 15.99 20.94
CA SER A 134 23.87 15.03 22.05
C SER A 134 22.78 13.95 21.98
N LEU A 135 21.50 14.34 21.83
CA LEU A 135 20.39 13.39 21.71
C LEU A 135 20.51 12.51 20.47
N LEU A 136 20.98 13.08 19.34
CA LEU A 136 21.21 12.27 18.14
C LEU A 136 22.34 11.25 18.33
N ARG A 137 23.42 11.62 19.00
CA ARG A 137 24.54 10.71 19.25
C ARG A 137 24.21 9.61 20.27
N GLU A 138 23.37 9.93 21.22
CA GLU A 138 22.86 8.92 22.17
C GLU A 138 22.02 7.86 21.45
N ALA A 139 21.14 8.30 20.54
CA ALA A 139 20.28 7.40 19.77
C ALA A 139 21.03 6.69 18.61
N LEU A 140 22.05 7.32 18.04
CA LEU A 140 22.80 6.87 16.86
C LEU A 140 24.30 7.08 17.08
N PRO A 141 24.98 6.19 17.81
CA PRO A 141 26.41 6.34 18.15
C PRO A 141 27.33 6.46 16.92
N GLU A 142 27.01 5.76 15.84
CA GLU A 142 27.75 5.73 14.57
C GLU A 142 27.51 6.97 13.68
N LEU A 143 26.89 8.02 14.22
CA LEU A 143 26.55 9.20 13.46
C LEU A 143 27.82 9.95 12.98
N ARG A 144 27.81 10.36 11.71
CA ARG A 144 28.90 11.13 11.09
C ARG A 144 29.27 12.35 11.94
N SER A 145 30.56 12.70 11.93
CA SER A 145 31.09 13.80 12.75
C SER A 145 30.62 15.20 12.33
N ASP A 146 30.23 15.38 11.07
CA ASP A 146 29.72 16.62 10.49
C ASP A 146 28.27 16.96 10.87
N VAL A 147 27.53 16.01 11.43
CA VAL A 147 26.16 16.24 11.92
C VAL A 147 26.18 17.09 13.19
N ARG A 148 25.42 18.20 13.18
CA ARG A 148 25.34 19.16 14.27
C ARG A 148 24.03 19.19 15.03
N GLY A 149 23.02 18.48 14.52
CA GLY A 149 21.69 18.36 15.09
C GLY A 149 20.73 17.74 14.09
N GLY A 150 19.44 17.83 14.31
CA GLY A 150 18.45 17.29 13.40
C GLY A 150 17.03 17.66 13.76
N VAL A 151 16.09 16.98 13.09
CA VAL A 151 14.66 17.09 13.35
C VAL A 151 14.09 15.68 13.53
N ALA A 152 13.39 15.44 14.64
CA ALA A 152 12.56 14.25 14.80
C ALA A 152 11.19 14.50 14.22
N TYR A 153 10.61 13.49 13.60
CA TYR A 153 9.21 13.46 13.16
C TYR A 153 8.66 12.04 13.27
N SER A 154 7.36 11.90 13.14
CA SER A 154 6.70 10.61 13.31
C SER A 154 6.04 10.15 12.03
N ASP A 155 6.28 8.89 11.68
CA ASP A 155 5.54 8.18 10.66
C ASP A 155 5.04 6.83 11.20
N GLY A 156 4.35 6.05 10.37
CA GLY A 156 3.93 4.71 10.73
C GLY A 156 4.95 3.68 10.27
N GLN A 157 5.06 2.60 11.03
CA GLN A 157 5.70 1.36 10.62
C GLN A 157 4.67 0.25 10.64
N PHE A 158 4.76 -0.71 9.72
CA PHE A 158 3.81 -1.83 9.66
C PHE A 158 4.46 -3.12 9.14
N ASP A 159 3.84 -4.24 9.45
CA ASP A 159 4.17 -5.53 8.83
C ASP A 159 3.34 -5.67 7.55
N ASP A 160 3.94 -5.32 6.41
CA ASP A 160 3.30 -5.30 5.10
C ASP A 160 2.81 -6.68 4.65
N ALA A 161 3.61 -7.73 4.89
CA ALA A 161 3.27 -9.09 4.51
C ALA A 161 2.06 -9.60 5.30
N ARG A 162 2.07 -9.40 6.62
CA ARG A 162 0.96 -9.80 7.48
C ARG A 162 -0.30 -8.99 7.22
N LEU A 163 -0.17 -7.68 6.96
CA LEU A 163 -1.31 -6.85 6.64
C LEU A 163 -1.97 -7.30 5.34
N ASN A 164 -1.18 -7.59 4.29
CA ASN A 164 -1.68 -8.12 3.04
C ASN A 164 -2.43 -9.44 3.23
N LEU A 165 -1.83 -10.38 3.97
CA LEU A 165 -2.44 -11.67 4.30
C LEU A 165 -3.74 -11.48 5.08
N LEU A 166 -3.75 -10.60 6.10
CA LEU A 166 -4.94 -10.32 6.90
C LEU A 166 -6.08 -9.80 6.05
N MET A 167 -5.81 -8.89 5.10
CA MET A 167 -6.83 -8.35 4.19
C MET A 167 -7.45 -9.46 3.33
N ALA A 168 -6.63 -10.33 2.74
CA ALA A 168 -7.12 -11.44 1.91
C ALA A 168 -7.93 -12.46 2.73
N LEU A 169 -7.46 -12.86 3.93
CA LEU A 169 -8.16 -13.77 4.83
C LEU A 169 -9.46 -13.15 5.37
N THR A 170 -9.48 -11.86 5.62
CA THR A 170 -10.69 -11.16 6.05
C THR A 170 -11.72 -11.12 4.93
N ALA A 171 -11.27 -10.88 3.69
CA ALA A 171 -12.13 -10.95 2.51
C ALA A 171 -12.72 -12.37 2.32
N GLU A 172 -11.90 -13.43 2.49
CA GLU A 172 -12.36 -14.80 2.41
C GLU A 172 -13.41 -15.12 3.47
N ARG A 173 -13.17 -14.70 4.73
CA ARG A 173 -14.16 -14.85 5.82
C ARG A 173 -15.46 -14.08 5.55
N ALA A 174 -15.40 -12.99 4.80
CA ALA A 174 -16.56 -12.21 4.38
C ALA A 174 -17.28 -12.81 3.15
N GLY A 175 -16.78 -13.93 2.61
CA GLY A 175 -17.42 -14.68 1.52
C GLY A 175 -16.76 -14.55 0.15
N ALA A 176 -15.61 -13.89 0.04
CA ALA A 176 -14.82 -13.90 -1.20
C ALA A 176 -14.19 -15.27 -1.44
N VAL A 177 -14.06 -15.66 -2.69
CA VAL A 177 -13.28 -16.85 -3.08
C VAL A 177 -11.83 -16.42 -3.28
N VAL A 178 -10.92 -16.86 -2.43
CA VAL A 178 -9.48 -16.59 -2.56
C VAL A 178 -8.76 -17.86 -2.99
N ARG A 179 -7.97 -17.77 -4.05
CA ARG A 179 -7.18 -18.90 -4.58
C ARG A 179 -5.73 -18.46 -4.78
N THR A 180 -4.82 -19.14 -4.11
CA THR A 180 -3.36 -19.05 -4.34
C THR A 180 -2.90 -20.17 -5.26
N ARG A 181 -1.70 -20.06 -5.81
CA ARG A 181 -1.12 -21.01 -6.77
C ARG A 181 -2.06 -21.30 -7.95
N THR A 182 -2.76 -20.25 -8.39
CA THR A 182 -3.78 -20.29 -9.42
C THR A 182 -3.44 -19.25 -10.49
N PRO A 183 -2.36 -19.47 -11.27
CA PRO A 183 -1.95 -18.55 -12.32
C PRO A 183 -3.01 -18.45 -13.41
N VAL A 184 -3.33 -17.24 -13.83
CA VAL A 184 -4.17 -16.98 -14.99
C VAL A 184 -3.32 -17.12 -16.23
N VAL A 185 -3.77 -17.97 -17.16
CA VAL A 185 -3.08 -18.28 -18.42
C VAL A 185 -3.77 -17.64 -19.63
N GLU A 186 -5.05 -17.31 -19.53
CA GLU A 186 -5.81 -16.71 -20.61
C GLU A 186 -6.93 -15.79 -20.06
N LEU A 187 -7.27 -14.73 -20.82
CA LEU A 187 -8.43 -13.89 -20.57
C LEU A 187 -9.53 -14.26 -21.57
N GLU A 188 -10.73 -14.57 -21.06
CA GLU A 188 -11.90 -14.84 -21.89
C GLU A 188 -12.57 -13.54 -22.34
N LYS A 189 -13.00 -13.51 -23.62
CA LYS A 189 -13.73 -12.40 -24.21
C LYS A 189 -15.15 -12.84 -24.62
N ASP A 190 -16.07 -11.93 -24.52
CA ASP A 190 -17.41 -12.09 -25.03
C ASP A 190 -17.47 -11.85 -26.57
N SER A 191 -18.66 -11.95 -27.15
CA SER A 191 -18.88 -11.73 -28.58
C SER A 191 -18.56 -10.30 -29.04
N ASN A 192 -18.46 -9.36 -28.12
CA ASN A 192 -18.14 -7.95 -28.40
C ASN A 192 -16.64 -7.64 -28.20
N GLY A 193 -15.84 -8.65 -27.84
CA GLY A 193 -14.42 -8.52 -27.54
C GLY A 193 -14.12 -7.99 -26.13
N SER A 194 -15.11 -7.84 -25.26
CA SER A 194 -14.92 -7.41 -23.88
C SER A 194 -14.49 -8.58 -23.00
N VAL A 195 -13.54 -8.34 -22.09
CA VAL A 195 -13.08 -9.36 -21.14
C VAL A 195 -14.23 -9.70 -20.18
N CYS A 196 -14.62 -10.97 -20.14
CA CYS A 196 -15.73 -11.48 -19.34
C CYS A 196 -15.32 -12.61 -18.37
N GLY A 197 -14.01 -12.89 -18.26
CA GLY A 197 -13.50 -13.94 -17.39
C GLY A 197 -12.03 -14.23 -17.61
N ALA A 198 -11.57 -15.31 -17.00
CA ALA A 198 -10.21 -15.80 -17.15
C ALA A 198 -10.18 -17.33 -17.04
N ILE A 199 -9.13 -17.94 -17.59
CA ILE A 199 -8.77 -19.34 -17.39
C ILE A 199 -7.50 -19.36 -16.53
N SER A 200 -7.53 -20.13 -15.46
CA SER A 200 -6.37 -20.45 -14.64
C SER A 200 -5.97 -21.91 -14.86
N GLU A 201 -4.71 -22.21 -14.62
CA GLU A 201 -4.17 -23.57 -14.68
C GLU A 201 -3.40 -23.86 -13.39
N ASN A 202 -3.66 -25.02 -12.76
CA ASN A 202 -2.91 -25.44 -11.57
C ASN A 202 -1.60 -26.13 -11.95
N ALA A 203 -0.81 -26.54 -10.95
CA ALA A 203 0.48 -27.20 -11.17
C ALA A 203 0.34 -28.58 -11.85
N GLU A 204 -0.82 -29.19 -11.76
CA GLU A 204 -1.17 -30.48 -12.36
C GLU A 204 -1.65 -30.34 -13.82
N GLY A 205 -1.75 -29.11 -14.34
CA GLY A 205 -2.21 -28.80 -15.71
C GLY A 205 -3.73 -28.79 -15.85
N GLU A 206 -4.48 -28.80 -14.75
CA GLU A 206 -5.94 -28.70 -14.77
C GLU A 206 -6.38 -27.26 -14.93
N SER A 207 -7.20 -27.01 -15.95
CA SER A 207 -7.73 -25.68 -16.23
C SER A 207 -9.04 -25.44 -15.52
N GLN A 208 -9.20 -24.25 -14.95
CA GLN A 208 -10.44 -23.77 -14.35
C GLN A 208 -10.87 -22.45 -14.97
N ARG A 209 -12.15 -22.37 -15.33
CA ARG A 209 -12.77 -21.17 -15.89
C ARG A 209 -13.40 -20.33 -14.79
N TRP A 210 -13.14 -19.00 -14.85
CA TRP A 210 -13.66 -17.99 -13.92
C TRP A 210 -14.42 -16.93 -14.69
N ARG A 211 -15.72 -16.88 -14.59
CA ARG A 211 -16.56 -15.88 -15.24
C ARG A 211 -16.86 -14.73 -14.30
N ALA A 212 -16.80 -13.50 -14.81
CA ALA A 212 -17.12 -12.31 -14.05
C ALA A 212 -17.67 -11.19 -14.92
N ARG A 213 -18.45 -10.30 -14.32
CA ARG A 213 -18.94 -9.09 -14.97
C ARG A 213 -17.81 -8.07 -15.21
N VAL A 214 -16.86 -8.01 -14.26
CA VAL A 214 -15.67 -7.15 -14.32
C VAL A 214 -14.44 -7.94 -13.94
N VAL A 215 -13.36 -7.79 -14.72
CA VAL A 215 -12.05 -8.37 -14.43
C VAL A 215 -11.07 -7.26 -14.12
N VAL A 216 -10.39 -7.34 -12.99
CA VAL A 216 -9.42 -6.34 -12.55
C VAL A 216 -8.02 -6.92 -12.56
N ASN A 217 -7.12 -6.24 -13.27
CA ASN A 217 -5.70 -6.52 -13.28
C ASN A 217 -5.02 -5.83 -12.08
N ALA A 218 -4.69 -6.60 -11.04
CA ALA A 218 -3.98 -6.18 -9.84
C ALA A 218 -2.59 -6.86 -9.73
N THR A 219 -2.01 -7.31 -10.84
CA THR A 219 -0.78 -8.12 -10.90
C THR A 219 0.52 -7.32 -10.71
N GLY A 220 0.43 -6.04 -10.35
CA GLY A 220 1.58 -5.18 -10.04
C GLY A 220 2.58 -5.10 -11.19
N ILE A 221 3.80 -5.57 -10.99
CA ILE A 221 4.87 -5.55 -12.01
C ILE A 221 4.58 -6.44 -13.23
N HIS A 222 3.61 -7.36 -13.13
CA HIS A 222 3.18 -8.24 -14.22
C HIS A 222 1.95 -7.70 -14.98
N ALA A 223 1.50 -6.47 -14.67
CA ALA A 223 0.29 -5.89 -15.24
C ALA A 223 0.30 -5.84 -16.77
N ASP A 224 1.46 -5.55 -17.38
CA ASP A 224 1.61 -5.52 -18.84
C ASP A 224 1.52 -6.91 -19.49
N ALA A 225 1.95 -7.96 -18.78
CA ALA A 225 1.83 -9.33 -19.30
C ALA A 225 0.34 -9.71 -19.41
N LEU A 226 -0.44 -9.46 -18.35
CA LEU A 226 -1.88 -9.74 -18.36
C LEU A 226 -2.63 -8.83 -19.37
N ARG A 227 -2.24 -7.55 -19.48
CA ARG A 227 -2.85 -6.61 -20.43
C ARG A 227 -2.69 -7.05 -21.90
N ARG A 228 -1.60 -7.74 -22.22
CA ARG A 228 -1.37 -8.27 -23.58
C ARG A 228 -2.25 -9.48 -23.93
N MET A 229 -2.88 -10.12 -22.94
CA MET A 229 -3.85 -11.19 -23.16
C MET A 229 -5.24 -10.60 -23.48
N ALA A 230 -5.49 -9.34 -23.08
CA ALA A 230 -6.72 -8.61 -23.38
C ALA A 230 -6.66 -7.96 -24.78
#